data_e57ca1dbb1b7f4b12fe31f56a4f8f177
#
_entry.id   e57ca1dbb1b7f4b12fe31f56a4f8f177
#
_cell.length_a   1.000
_cell.length_b   1.000
_cell.length_c   1.000
_cell.angle_alpha   90.00
_cell.angle_beta   90.00
_cell.angle_gamma   90.00
#
_symmetry.space_group_name_H-M   'P 1'
#
loop_
_entity.id
_entity.type
_entity.pdbx_description
1 polymer ?
#
loop_
_entity_poly.entity_id
_entity_poly.type
_entity_poly.pdbx_seq_one_letter_code
_entity_poly.pdbx_strand_id
1 'polypeptide(L)'
;AVIRLCSYFAAYLALCACVDFTPRVGLCWTLALVLERALSGLAVASFPMAKNTGLAHTFATAADRTTVHRVLMVLAALLSAALLALGGWALVLAALLVFARYHVVSGKQFGGITGDLAGWFLQKAELWMLAALCACQWGGLL
;
A
#
# COMPACT_ATOMS: atom_id res chain seq x y z
N ALA A 1 -7.93 2.60 19.77
CA ALA A 1 -8.43 2.20 18.43
C ALA A 1 -9.30 3.28 17.80
N VAL A 2 -10.30 3.81 18.51
CA VAL A 2 -11.21 4.85 18.00
C VAL A 2 -10.46 6.14 17.66
N ILE A 3 -9.56 6.58 18.51
CA ILE A 3 -8.77 7.79 18.31
C ILE A 3 -7.90 7.67 17.06
N ARG A 4 -7.27 6.51 16.83
CA ARG A 4 -6.47 6.27 15.64
C ARG A 4 -7.32 6.29 14.37
N LEU A 5 -8.49 5.69 14.42
CA LEU A 5 -9.41 5.66 13.29
C LEU A 5 -9.91 7.07 12.95
N CYS A 6 -10.33 7.84 13.95
CA CYS A 6 -10.76 9.22 13.74
C CYS A 6 -9.63 10.10 13.21
N SER A 7 -8.41 9.95 13.74
CA SER A 7 -7.23 10.68 13.25
C SER A 7 -6.91 10.32 11.81
N TYR A 8 -7.00 9.06 11.44
CA TYR A 8 -6.80 8.59 10.07
C TYR A 8 -7.82 9.22 9.12
N PHE A 9 -9.09 9.16 9.44
CA PHE A 9 -10.13 9.75 8.60
C PHE A 9 -10.00 11.26 8.49
N ALA A 10 -9.68 11.95 9.57
CA ALA A 10 -9.47 13.39 9.56
C ALA A 10 -8.29 13.78 8.65
N ALA A 11 -7.16 13.08 8.78
CA ALA A 11 -6.00 13.32 7.93
C ALA A 11 -6.28 13.00 6.46
N TYR A 12 -6.95 11.90 6.21
CA TYR A 12 -7.32 11.47 4.86
C TYR A 12 -8.24 12.50 4.20
N LEU A 13 -9.27 12.95 4.90
CA LEU A 13 -10.19 13.97 4.39
C LEU A 13 -9.49 15.30 4.12
N ALA A 14 -8.61 15.73 5.03
CA ALA A 14 -7.84 16.96 4.87
C ALA A 14 -6.93 16.89 3.63
N LEU A 15 -6.24 15.77 3.42
CA LEU A 15 -5.39 15.57 2.26
C LEU A 15 -6.20 15.52 0.96
N CYS A 16 -7.35 14.85 0.95
CA CYS A 16 -8.25 14.82 -0.19
C CYS A 16 -8.74 16.23 -0.55
N ALA A 17 -9.01 17.07 0.44
CA ALA A 17 -9.43 18.45 0.21
C ALA A 17 -8.30 19.32 -0.37
N CYS A 18 -7.04 18.96 -0.11
CA CYS A 18 -5.87 19.67 -0.64
C CYS A 18 -5.47 19.23 -2.05
N VAL A 19 -6.01 18.14 -2.55
CA VAL A 19 -5.67 17.58 -3.87
C VAL A 19 -6.72 17.97 -4.89
N ASP A 20 -6.28 18.52 -6.02
CA ASP A 20 -7.14 18.78 -7.16
C ASP A 20 -7.16 17.53 -8.06
N PHE A 21 -8.28 16.83 -8.09
CA PHE A 21 -8.42 15.62 -8.87
C PHE A 21 -8.70 15.94 -10.33
N THR A 22 -7.64 15.99 -11.14
CA THR A 22 -7.73 16.00 -12.59
C THR A 22 -7.81 14.56 -13.11
N PRO A 23 -8.20 14.32 -14.38
CA PRO A 23 -8.21 12.96 -14.92
C PRO A 23 -6.87 12.23 -14.79
N ARG A 24 -5.76 12.93 -14.97
CA ARG A 24 -4.40 12.37 -14.80
C ARG A 24 -4.15 11.99 -13.35
N VAL A 25 -4.45 12.86 -12.41
CA VAL A 25 -4.28 12.62 -10.98
C VAL A 25 -5.18 11.47 -10.52
N GLY A 26 -6.43 11.44 -10.98
CA GLY A 26 -7.36 10.35 -10.70
C GLY A 26 -6.85 9.01 -11.18
N LEU A 27 -6.25 8.97 -12.37
CA LEU A 27 -5.64 7.76 -12.91
C LEU A 27 -4.44 7.31 -12.08
N CYS A 28 -3.56 8.25 -11.73
CA CYS A 28 -2.42 7.97 -10.85
C CYS A 28 -2.87 7.42 -9.50
N TRP A 29 -3.90 8.00 -8.90
CA TRP A 29 -4.43 7.56 -7.62
C TRP A 29 -5.04 6.16 -7.71
N THR A 30 -5.80 5.88 -8.76
CA THR A 30 -6.36 4.55 -9.00
C THR A 30 -5.26 3.49 -9.12
N LEU A 31 -4.22 3.78 -9.92
CA LEU A 31 -3.09 2.86 -10.07
C LEU A 31 -2.35 2.67 -8.74
N ALA A 32 -2.21 3.71 -7.95
CA ALA A 32 -1.57 3.63 -6.64
C ALA A 32 -2.36 2.74 -5.67
N LEU A 33 -3.69 2.86 -5.67
CA LEU A 33 -4.54 2.00 -4.85
C LEU A 33 -4.43 0.52 -5.24
N VAL A 34 -4.39 0.23 -6.54
CA VAL A 34 -4.19 -1.14 -7.01
C VAL A 34 -2.79 -1.64 -6.64
N LEU A 35 -1.77 -0.78 -6.73
CA LEU A 35 -0.40 -1.13 -6.34
C LEU A 35 -0.30 -1.50 -4.87
N GLU A 36 -0.93 -0.74 -3.97
CA GLU A 36 -0.90 -1.08 -2.55
C GLU A 36 -1.58 -2.42 -2.25
N ARG A 37 -2.68 -2.72 -2.96
CA ARG A 37 -3.36 -4.01 -2.82
C ARG A 37 -2.47 -5.15 -3.32
N ALA A 38 -1.78 -4.95 -4.44
CA ALA A 38 -0.81 -5.93 -4.95
C ALA A 38 0.33 -6.16 -3.97
N LEU A 39 0.85 -5.10 -3.36
CA LEU A 39 1.91 -5.20 -2.35
C LEU A 39 1.42 -5.92 -1.09
N SER A 40 0.20 -5.65 -0.65
CA SER A 40 -0.40 -6.36 0.48
C SER A 40 -0.54 -7.86 0.21
N GLY A 41 -1.03 -8.23 -0.97
CA GLY A 41 -1.10 -9.63 -1.39
C GLY A 41 0.27 -10.28 -1.49
N LEU A 42 1.25 -9.55 -2.01
CA LEU A 42 2.64 -10.00 -2.09
C LEU A 42 3.22 -10.27 -0.69
N ALA A 43 2.91 -9.41 0.27
CA ALA A 43 3.34 -9.61 1.65
C ALA A 43 2.75 -10.90 2.24
N VAL A 44 1.46 -11.15 2.03
CA VAL A 44 0.81 -12.39 2.48
C VAL A 44 1.46 -13.62 1.84
N ALA A 45 1.86 -13.53 0.58
CA ALA A 45 2.49 -14.64 -0.14
C ALA A 45 3.96 -14.85 0.22
N SER A 46 4.65 -13.80 0.70
CA SER A 46 6.12 -13.81 0.87
C SER A 46 6.59 -13.78 2.31
N PHE A 47 5.87 -13.04 3.18
CA PHE A 47 6.32 -12.83 4.56
C PHE A 47 5.91 -14.00 5.45
N PRO A 48 6.69 -14.28 6.53
CA PRO A 48 6.29 -15.29 7.52
C PRO A 48 4.99 -14.88 8.21
N MET A 49 4.15 -15.87 8.52
CA MET A 49 2.91 -15.64 9.27
C MET A 49 3.19 -15.65 10.78
N ALA A 50 2.63 -14.67 11.49
CA ALA A 50 2.76 -14.58 12.95
C ALA A 50 1.93 -15.67 13.67
N LYS A 51 0.83 -16.08 13.07
CA LYS A 51 -0.09 -17.09 13.62
C LYS A 51 -0.39 -18.16 12.59
N ASN A 52 -0.56 -19.41 13.07
CA ASN A 52 -0.95 -20.53 12.22
C ASN A 52 -2.47 -20.62 12.04
N THR A 53 -3.21 -19.63 12.51
CA THR A 53 -4.67 -19.55 12.41
C THR A 53 -5.06 -18.15 11.98
N GLY A 54 -6.29 -18.00 11.49
CA GLY A 54 -6.83 -16.72 11.08
C GLY A 54 -6.98 -16.59 9.57
N LEU A 55 -7.61 -15.50 9.16
CA LEU A 55 -7.99 -15.27 7.76
C LEU A 55 -6.77 -15.13 6.85
N ALA A 56 -5.76 -14.37 7.29
CA ALA A 56 -4.53 -14.20 6.51
C ALA A 56 -3.79 -15.52 6.30
N HIS A 57 -3.71 -16.35 7.34
CA HIS A 57 -3.11 -17.68 7.23
C HIS A 57 -3.90 -18.58 6.27
N THR A 58 -5.24 -18.54 6.33
CA THR A 58 -6.10 -19.29 5.44
C THR A 58 -5.84 -18.92 3.97
N PHE A 59 -5.76 -17.63 3.66
CA PHE A 59 -5.44 -17.18 2.32
C PHE A 59 -4.03 -17.59 1.88
N ALA A 60 -3.06 -17.48 2.77
CA ALA A 60 -1.68 -17.84 2.46
C ALA A 60 -1.52 -19.33 2.15
N THR A 61 -2.26 -20.21 2.85
CA THR A 61 -2.20 -21.66 2.65
C THR A 61 -3.07 -22.17 1.52
N ALA A 62 -4.17 -21.50 1.22
CA ALA A 62 -5.10 -21.88 0.16
C ALA A 62 -4.59 -21.58 -1.24
N ALA A 63 -3.68 -20.60 -1.40
CA ALA A 63 -3.13 -20.17 -2.68
C ALA A 63 -1.81 -20.90 -2.98
N ASP A 64 -1.53 -21.10 -4.27
CA ASP A 64 -0.19 -21.50 -4.72
C ASP A 64 0.73 -20.28 -4.56
N ARG A 65 1.55 -20.31 -3.51
CA ARG A 65 2.40 -19.19 -3.12
C ARG A 65 3.36 -18.77 -4.23
N THR A 66 3.91 -19.72 -4.96
CA THR A 66 4.87 -19.43 -6.04
C THR A 66 4.19 -18.69 -7.19
N THR A 67 3.05 -19.19 -7.65
CA THR A 67 2.31 -18.58 -8.75
C THR A 67 1.77 -17.20 -8.35
N VAL A 68 1.16 -17.10 -7.18
CA VAL A 68 0.64 -15.84 -6.66
C VAL A 68 1.76 -14.82 -6.50
N HIS A 69 2.90 -15.21 -5.94
CA HIS A 69 4.07 -14.35 -5.79
C HIS A 69 4.54 -13.79 -7.13
N ARG A 70 4.67 -14.63 -8.15
CA ARG A 70 5.08 -14.20 -9.49
C ARG A 70 4.10 -13.24 -10.13
N VAL A 71 2.81 -13.57 -10.08
CA VAL A 71 1.76 -12.73 -10.66
C VAL A 71 1.72 -11.35 -9.99
N LEU A 72 1.79 -11.32 -8.67
CA LEU A 72 1.76 -10.07 -7.92
C LEU A 72 3.04 -9.25 -8.12
N MET A 73 4.20 -9.88 -8.24
CA MET A 73 5.45 -9.19 -8.58
C MET A 73 5.38 -8.52 -9.94
N VAL A 74 4.91 -9.24 -10.96
CA VAL A 74 4.73 -8.70 -12.31
C VAL A 74 3.72 -7.55 -12.30
N LEU A 75 2.59 -7.74 -11.62
CA LEU A 75 1.55 -6.71 -11.51
C LEU A 75 2.09 -5.45 -10.83
N ALA A 76 2.80 -5.60 -9.71
CA ALA A 76 3.41 -4.47 -9.00
C ALA A 76 4.44 -3.75 -9.87
N ALA A 77 5.26 -4.47 -10.61
CA ALA A 77 6.24 -3.89 -11.52
C ALA A 77 5.56 -3.10 -12.65
N LEU A 78 4.50 -3.65 -13.25
CA LEU A 78 3.75 -2.97 -14.31
C LEU A 78 3.06 -1.72 -13.80
N LEU A 79 2.43 -1.79 -12.63
CA LEU A 79 1.77 -0.63 -12.01
C LEU A 79 2.77 0.46 -11.64
N SER A 80 3.92 0.09 -11.10
CA SER A 80 5.00 1.03 -10.79
C SER A 80 5.53 1.71 -12.06
N ALA A 81 5.73 0.94 -13.14
CA ALA A 81 6.17 1.49 -14.42
C ALA A 81 5.13 2.46 -14.99
N ALA A 82 3.84 2.13 -14.92
CA ALA A 82 2.77 3.00 -15.37
C ALA A 82 2.70 4.30 -14.57
N LEU A 83 2.86 4.24 -13.25
CA LEU A 83 2.91 5.42 -12.40
C LEU A 83 4.13 6.30 -12.71
N LEU A 84 5.30 5.70 -12.94
CA LEU A 84 6.50 6.44 -13.33
C LEU A 84 6.31 7.14 -14.68
N ALA A 85 5.67 6.48 -15.63
CA ALA A 85 5.36 7.05 -16.94
C ALA A 85 4.39 8.24 -16.85
N LEU A 86 3.48 8.23 -15.87
CA LEU A 86 2.54 9.32 -15.63
C LEU A 86 3.11 10.44 -14.74
N GLY A 87 4.34 10.29 -14.26
CA GLY A 87 4.96 11.25 -13.37
C GLY A 87 4.65 11.02 -11.89
N GLY A 88 4.05 9.88 -11.54
CA GLY A 88 3.70 9.51 -10.16
C GLY A 88 4.83 8.82 -9.39
N TRP A 89 6.06 9.19 -9.62
CA TRP A 89 7.23 8.58 -8.97
C TRP A 89 7.17 8.67 -7.43
N ALA A 90 6.64 9.77 -6.91
CA ALA A 90 6.52 9.96 -5.46
C ALA A 90 5.54 8.96 -4.83
N LEU A 91 4.47 8.60 -5.55
CA LEU A 91 3.52 7.58 -5.10
C LEU A 91 4.19 6.21 -5.00
N VAL A 92 4.98 5.84 -5.99
CA VAL A 92 5.75 4.58 -5.99
C VAL A 92 6.75 4.57 -4.83
N LEU A 93 7.48 5.66 -4.65
CA LEU A 93 8.45 5.78 -3.57
C LEU A 93 7.77 5.65 -2.20
N ALA A 94 6.66 6.35 -1.99
CA ALA A 94 5.91 6.28 -0.73
C ALA A 94 5.40 4.85 -0.46
N ALA A 95 4.85 4.19 -1.48
CA ALA A 95 4.36 2.81 -1.36
C ALA A 95 5.49 1.85 -0.97
N LEU A 96 6.65 1.96 -1.63
CA LEU A 96 7.80 1.10 -1.34
C LEU A 96 8.38 1.35 0.04
N LEU A 97 8.46 2.60 0.48
CA LEU A 97 8.94 2.94 1.83
C LEU A 97 8.02 2.37 2.91
N VAL A 98 6.70 2.51 2.74
CA VAL A 98 5.73 1.94 3.68
C VAL A 98 5.80 0.41 3.66
N PHE A 99 5.97 -0.19 2.50
CA PHE A 99 6.13 -1.64 2.36
C PHE A 99 7.39 -2.15 3.09
N ALA A 100 8.52 -1.46 2.94
CA ALA A 100 9.75 -1.78 3.65
C ALA A 100 9.57 -1.69 5.16
N ARG A 101 8.89 -0.64 5.63
CA ARG A 101 8.57 -0.48 7.05
C ARG A 101 7.63 -1.60 7.54
N TYR A 102 6.66 -1.97 6.75
CA TYR A 102 5.76 -3.10 7.04
C TYR A 102 6.54 -4.40 7.23
N HIS A 103 7.48 -4.69 6.35
CA HIS A 103 8.33 -5.87 6.46
C HIS A 103 9.13 -5.86 7.77
N VAL A 104 9.77 -4.74 8.09
CA VAL A 104 10.57 -4.58 9.31
C VAL A 104 9.70 -4.72 10.57
N VAL A 105 8.56 -4.03 10.61
CA VAL A 105 7.65 -4.06 11.76
C VAL A 105 7.06 -5.46 11.96
N SER A 106 6.65 -6.13 10.89
CA SER A 106 6.09 -7.48 10.99
C SER A 106 7.11 -8.49 11.54
N GLY A 107 8.35 -8.40 11.07
CA GLY A 107 9.42 -9.30 11.54
C GLY A 107 9.88 -9.02 12.96
N LYS A 108 10.03 -7.75 13.33
CA LYS A 108 10.62 -7.36 14.63
C LYS A 108 9.61 -7.37 15.77
N GLN A 109 8.40 -6.87 15.55
CA GLN A 109 7.44 -6.65 16.63
C GLN A 109 6.41 -7.77 16.76
N PHE A 110 6.06 -8.42 15.66
CA PHE A 110 4.96 -9.39 15.64
C PHE A 110 5.39 -10.80 15.24
N GLY A 111 6.65 -10.98 14.85
CA GLY A 111 7.15 -12.29 14.40
C GLY A 111 6.56 -12.78 13.08
N GLY A 112 5.82 -11.91 12.37
CA GLY A 112 5.20 -12.22 11.08
C GLY A 112 3.92 -11.45 10.82
N ILE A 113 3.21 -11.80 9.77
CA ILE A 113 2.00 -11.11 9.33
C ILE A 113 0.77 -11.58 10.10
N THR A 114 -0.10 -10.63 10.46
CA THR A 114 -1.47 -10.87 10.92
C THR A 114 -2.44 -10.09 10.02
N GLY A 115 -3.73 -10.43 10.08
CA GLY A 115 -4.76 -9.68 9.36
C GLY A 115 -4.83 -8.20 9.78
N ASP A 116 -4.71 -7.94 11.08
CA ASP A 116 -4.69 -6.57 11.60
C ASP A 116 -3.50 -5.77 11.10
N LEU A 117 -2.34 -6.41 11.01
CA LEU A 117 -1.12 -5.77 10.52
C LEU A 117 -1.23 -5.47 9.01
N ALA A 118 -1.86 -6.34 8.24
CA ALA A 118 -2.15 -6.09 6.84
C ALA A 118 -3.07 -4.88 6.66
N GLY A 119 -4.10 -4.75 7.48
CA GLY A 119 -4.98 -3.58 7.50
C GLY A 119 -4.24 -2.30 7.87
N TRP A 120 -3.36 -2.36 8.85
CA TRP A 120 -2.50 -1.25 9.24
C TRP A 120 -1.63 -0.79 8.06
N PHE A 121 -1.03 -1.74 7.34
CA PHE A 121 -0.22 -1.43 6.17
C PHE A 121 -1.03 -0.68 5.11
N LEU A 122 -2.23 -1.16 4.78
CA LEU A 122 -3.08 -0.53 3.78
C LEU A 122 -3.44 0.91 4.15
N GLN A 123 -3.81 1.15 5.41
CA GLN A 123 -4.13 2.49 5.89
C GLN A 123 -2.92 3.43 5.81
N LYS A 124 -1.77 2.96 6.24
CA LYS A 124 -0.54 3.76 6.18
C LYS A 124 -0.11 4.04 4.75
N ALA A 125 -0.18 3.04 3.88
CA ALA A 125 0.17 3.21 2.46
C ALA A 125 -0.74 4.24 1.79
N GLU A 126 -2.05 4.14 1.98
CA GLU A 126 -3.01 5.09 1.41
C GLU A 126 -2.72 6.52 1.88
N LEU A 127 -2.50 6.70 3.17
CA LEU A 127 -2.26 8.03 3.75
C LEU A 127 -0.96 8.64 3.22
N TRP A 128 0.13 7.88 3.20
CA TRP A 128 1.42 8.37 2.71
C TRP A 128 1.42 8.62 1.20
N MET A 129 0.76 7.76 0.42
CA MET A 129 0.63 7.99 -1.02
C MET A 129 -0.18 9.24 -1.31
N LEU A 130 -1.26 9.48 -0.57
CA LEU A 130 -2.08 10.69 -0.73
C LEU A 130 -1.28 11.95 -0.34
N ALA A 131 -0.51 11.89 0.74
CA ALA A 131 0.38 12.98 1.13
C ALA A 131 1.45 13.27 0.06
N ALA A 132 2.03 12.22 -0.53
CA ALA A 132 3.00 12.35 -1.62
C ALA A 132 2.36 12.97 -2.86
N LEU A 133 1.15 12.58 -3.20
CA LEU A 133 0.38 13.15 -4.31
C LEU A 133 0.11 14.64 -4.09
N CYS A 134 -0.31 15.01 -2.89
CA CYS A 134 -0.55 16.40 -2.50
C CYS A 134 0.74 17.23 -2.61
N ALA A 135 1.85 16.71 -2.11
CA ALA A 135 3.16 17.36 -2.21
C ALA A 135 3.62 17.53 -3.66
N CYS A 136 3.39 16.53 -4.51
CA CYS A 136 3.70 16.62 -5.94
C CYS A 136 2.88 17.69 -6.64
N GLN A 137 1.60 17.82 -6.32
CA GLN A 137 0.76 18.89 -6.89
C GLN A 137 1.24 20.27 -6.46
N TRP A 138 1.56 20.43 -5.18
CA TRP A 138 2.07 21.71 -4.66
C TRP A 138 3.42 22.09 -5.27
N GLY A 139 4.25 21.09 -5.56
CA GLY A 139 5.53 21.30 -6.22
C GLY A 139 5.45 21.48 -7.74
N GLY A 140 4.25 21.38 -8.32
CA GLY A 140 4.05 21.51 -9.77
C GLY A 140 4.47 20.30 -10.58
N LEU A 141 4.69 19.14 -9.94
CA LEU A 141 5.10 17.89 -10.60
C LEU A 141 3.92 17.12 -11.19
N LEU A 142 2.77 17.30 -10.66
CA LEU A 142 1.47 16.77 -11.10
C LEU A 142 0.42 17.89 -11.11
#